data_1a29cd23a9227cb975896e460ad78115
#
_entry.id   1a29cd23a9227cb975896e460ad78115
#
_cell.length_a   1.000
_cell.length_b   1.000
_cell.length_c   1.000
_cell.angle_alpha   90.00
_cell.angle_beta   90.00
_cell.angle_gamma   90.00
#
_symmetry.space_group_name_H-M   'P 1'
#
loop_
_entity.id
_entity.type
_entity.pdbx_description
1 polymer ?
#
loop_
_entity_poly.entity_id
_entity_poly.type
_entity_poly.pdbx_seq_one_letter_code
_entity_poly.pdbx_strand_id
1 'polypeptide(L)'
;KGVILMTELKITAANFENEVLRSDKPVLLDFYADWCGPCRMLSPVLHALAEENSSTLKVGKVNVDEQTELAARFQVSSIPMLVVFKDGKVAAKSVGYRPKAEIAAMMEDAR
;
A
#
# COMPACT_ATOMS: atom_id res chain seq x y z
N LYS A 1 -8.02 26.73 -3.03
CA LYS A 1 -7.83 26.32 -2.72
C LYS A 1 -6.63 25.87 -2.41
N GLY A 2 -5.92 25.59 -2.41
CA GLY A 2 -4.59 25.28 -2.01
C GLY A 2 -4.42 24.08 -1.09
N VAL A 3 -5.46 23.29 -0.94
CA VAL A 3 -5.36 22.11 -0.10
C VAL A 3 -4.79 20.97 -0.94
N ILE A 4 -3.67 20.43 -0.50
CA ILE A 4 -3.08 19.25 -1.10
C ILE A 4 -3.53 18.05 -0.28
N LEU A 5 -4.29 17.17 -0.91
CA LEU A 5 -4.73 15.97 -0.25
C LEU A 5 -3.70 14.86 -0.47
N MET A 6 -3.19 14.32 0.62
CA MET A 6 -2.27 13.20 0.57
C MET A 6 -3.09 11.94 0.40
N THR A 7 -3.19 11.46 -0.84
CA THR A 7 -3.95 10.25 -1.12
C THR A 7 -3.14 8.98 -0.87
N GLU A 8 -1.81 9.10 -0.89
CA GLU A 8 -0.92 7.99 -0.57
C GLU A 8 -0.03 8.42 0.58
N LEU A 9 0.06 7.58 1.61
CA LEU A 9 0.83 7.88 2.80
C LEU A 9 2.18 7.22 2.74
N LYS A 10 3.22 7.95 3.17
CA LYS A 10 4.52 7.34 3.39
C LYS A 10 4.46 6.61 4.72
N ILE A 11 4.62 5.30 4.68
CA ILE A 11 4.55 4.46 5.87
C ILE A 11 5.97 4.11 6.32
N THR A 12 6.22 4.35 7.59
CA THR A 12 7.51 4.09 8.23
C THR A 12 7.27 3.27 9.50
N ALA A 13 8.35 2.82 10.12
CA ALA A 13 8.23 2.13 11.41
C ALA A 13 7.53 3.02 12.45
N ALA A 14 7.72 4.33 12.36
CA ALA A 14 7.15 5.27 13.34
C ALA A 14 5.63 5.38 13.24
N ASN A 15 5.06 5.30 12.03
CA ASN A 15 3.62 5.51 11.86
C ASN A 15 2.85 4.25 11.49
N PHE A 16 3.53 3.11 11.34
CA PHE A 16 2.88 1.89 10.87
C PHE A 16 1.72 1.47 11.76
N GLU A 17 1.90 1.48 13.06
CA GLU A 17 0.84 1.06 13.97
C GLU A 17 -0.39 1.95 13.84
N ASN A 18 -0.21 3.27 13.90
CA ASN A 18 -1.34 4.18 13.84
C ASN A 18 -2.02 4.21 12.48
N GLU A 19 -1.22 4.22 11.40
CA GLU A 19 -1.79 4.40 10.07
C GLU A 19 -2.29 3.11 9.45
N VAL A 20 -1.72 1.98 9.82
CA VAL A 20 -2.06 0.70 9.21
C VAL A 20 -2.84 -0.19 10.17
N LEU A 21 -2.26 -0.50 11.33
CA LEU A 21 -2.88 -1.46 12.23
C LEU A 21 -4.13 -0.91 12.92
N ARG A 22 -4.17 0.38 13.18
CA ARG A 22 -5.32 1.03 13.82
C ARG A 22 -6.25 1.72 12.84
N SER A 23 -6.05 1.50 11.55
CA SER A 23 -6.90 2.13 10.54
C SER A 23 -8.32 1.59 10.62
N ASP A 24 -9.30 2.48 10.54
CA ASP A 24 -10.71 2.11 10.45
C ASP A 24 -11.14 1.79 9.03
N LYS A 25 -10.23 1.97 8.07
CA LYS A 25 -10.45 1.64 6.66
C LYS A 25 -9.49 0.53 6.26
N PRO A 26 -9.84 -0.28 5.24
CA PRO A 26 -8.85 -1.19 4.67
C PRO A 26 -7.64 -0.42 4.16
N VAL A 27 -6.46 -1.00 4.30
CA VAL A 27 -5.21 -0.37 3.89
C VAL A 27 -4.53 -1.25 2.85
N LEU A 28 -4.19 -0.64 1.72
CA LEU A 28 -3.36 -1.28 0.70
C LEU A 28 -1.94 -0.76 0.90
N LEU A 29 -1.03 -1.66 1.26
CA LEU A 29 0.35 -1.30 1.55
C LEU A 29 1.23 -1.77 0.40
N ASP A 30 2.01 -0.86 -0.17
CA ASP A 30 2.89 -1.11 -1.31
C ASP A 30 4.34 -1.08 -0.86
N PHE A 31 4.99 -2.25 -0.88
CA PHE A 31 6.43 -2.34 -0.61
C PHE A 31 7.17 -2.16 -1.94
N TYR A 32 8.01 -1.14 -2.02
CA TYR A 32 8.65 -0.74 -3.27
C TYR A 32 10.08 -0.26 -3.05
N ALA A 33 10.80 -0.04 -4.14
CA ALA A 33 12.09 0.64 -4.12
C ALA A 33 12.17 1.57 -5.34
N ASP A 34 12.98 2.62 -5.23
CA ASP A 34 13.10 3.61 -6.30
C ASP A 34 13.72 3.03 -7.57
N TRP A 35 14.61 2.03 -7.40
CA TRP A 35 15.31 1.40 -8.53
C TRP A 35 14.46 0.33 -9.24
N CYS A 36 13.28 0.06 -8.76
CA CYS A 36 12.45 -1.06 -9.24
C CYS A 36 11.54 -0.58 -10.37
N GLY A 37 11.77 -1.11 -11.59
CA GLY A 37 10.98 -0.74 -12.76
C GLY A 37 9.49 -1.06 -12.63
N PRO A 38 9.14 -2.32 -12.29
CA PRO A 38 7.71 -2.66 -12.09
C PRO A 38 7.05 -1.84 -11.00
N CYS A 39 7.79 -1.44 -9.97
CA CYS A 39 7.25 -0.57 -8.92
C CYS A 39 6.85 0.79 -9.50
N ARG A 40 7.70 1.33 -10.39
CA ARG A 40 7.39 2.61 -11.02
C ARG A 40 6.18 2.52 -11.95
N MET A 41 6.01 1.37 -12.60
CA MET A 41 4.83 1.14 -13.44
C MET A 41 3.55 1.04 -12.61
N LEU A 42 3.67 0.50 -11.40
CA LEU A 42 2.54 0.33 -10.50
C LEU A 42 2.11 1.65 -9.85
N SER A 43 3.04 2.58 -9.68
CA SER A 43 2.80 3.82 -8.94
C SER A 43 1.58 4.61 -9.44
N PRO A 44 1.42 4.87 -10.76
CA PRO A 44 0.23 5.60 -11.21
C PRO A 44 -1.06 4.82 -11.00
N VAL A 45 -1.01 3.49 -11.03
CA VAL A 45 -2.18 2.65 -10.76
C VAL A 45 -2.64 2.85 -9.32
N LEU A 46 -1.70 2.82 -8.38
CA LEU A 46 -2.01 3.01 -6.96
C LEU A 46 -2.49 4.42 -6.68
N HIS A 47 -1.90 5.41 -7.35
CA HIS A 47 -2.33 6.79 -7.19
C HIS A 47 -3.80 6.94 -7.63
N ALA A 48 -4.17 6.36 -8.75
CA ALA A 48 -5.53 6.41 -9.24
C ALA A 48 -6.50 5.74 -8.26
N LEU A 49 -6.12 4.57 -7.74
CA LEU A 49 -6.95 3.87 -6.75
C LEU A 49 -7.13 4.69 -5.49
N ALA A 50 -6.06 5.33 -5.02
CA ALA A 50 -6.12 6.15 -3.82
C ALA A 50 -7.07 7.32 -4.01
N GLU A 51 -6.98 8.00 -5.16
CA GLU A 51 -7.85 9.14 -5.44
C GLU A 51 -9.31 8.73 -5.58
N GLU A 52 -9.56 7.64 -6.28
CA GLU A 52 -10.92 7.20 -6.55
C GLU A 52 -11.64 6.69 -5.31
N ASN A 53 -10.88 6.27 -4.29
CA ASN A 53 -11.46 5.59 -3.13
C ASN A 53 -11.02 6.19 -1.78
N SER A 54 -10.65 7.46 -1.76
CA SER A 54 -10.03 8.07 -0.58
C SER A 54 -10.92 8.03 0.66
N SER A 55 -12.24 7.96 0.48
CA SER A 55 -13.17 7.90 1.62
C SER A 55 -13.34 6.49 2.17
N THR A 56 -12.98 5.45 1.41
CA THR A 56 -13.28 4.07 1.77
C THR A 56 -12.06 3.19 1.97
N LEU A 57 -10.88 3.62 1.50
CA LEU A 57 -9.66 2.86 1.70
C LEU A 57 -8.47 3.80 1.81
N LYS A 58 -7.38 3.26 2.31
CA LYS A 58 -6.14 4.00 2.51
C LYS A 58 -5.04 3.30 1.72
N VAL A 59 -4.18 4.06 1.06
CA VAL A 59 -3.03 3.51 0.37
C VAL A 59 -1.76 4.02 1.05
N GLY A 60 -0.90 3.09 1.44
CA GLY A 60 0.37 3.42 2.06
C GLY A 60 1.53 2.85 1.25
N LYS A 61 2.66 3.52 1.29
CA LYS A 61 3.86 3.12 0.56
C LYS A 61 5.02 2.95 1.52
N VAL A 62 5.70 1.81 1.41
CA VAL A 62 6.87 1.48 2.22
C VAL A 62 8.07 1.31 1.31
N ASN A 63 9.07 2.16 1.46
CA ASN A 63 10.33 2.02 0.74
C ASN A 63 11.17 0.97 1.47
N VAL A 64 11.44 -0.16 0.81
CA VAL A 64 12.11 -1.28 1.47
C VAL A 64 13.57 -0.97 1.79
N ASP A 65 14.18 -0.04 1.07
CA ASP A 65 15.57 0.36 1.36
C ASP A 65 15.66 1.23 2.60
N GLU A 66 14.60 1.99 2.91
CA GLU A 66 14.54 2.85 4.08
C GLU A 66 13.95 2.14 5.29
N GLN A 67 13.02 1.20 5.06
CA GLN A 67 12.27 0.54 6.12
C GLN A 67 12.58 -0.95 6.13
N THR A 68 13.85 -1.29 6.40
CA THR A 68 14.30 -2.68 6.31
C THR A 68 13.61 -3.59 7.34
N GLU A 69 13.28 -3.06 8.51
CA GLU A 69 12.61 -3.86 9.54
C GLU A 69 11.17 -4.20 9.15
N LEU A 70 10.46 -3.24 8.57
CA LEU A 70 9.11 -3.51 8.09
C LEU A 70 9.12 -4.53 6.95
N ALA A 71 10.07 -4.39 6.03
CA ALA A 71 10.20 -5.34 4.93
C ALA A 71 10.49 -6.75 5.46
N ALA A 72 11.36 -6.87 6.45
CA ALA A 72 11.67 -8.16 7.05
C ALA A 72 10.46 -8.74 7.78
N ARG A 73 9.72 -7.89 8.50
CA ARG A 73 8.55 -8.31 9.25
C ARG A 73 7.50 -8.98 8.37
N PHE A 74 7.34 -8.48 7.15
CA PHE A 74 6.36 -9.03 6.21
C PHE A 74 7.00 -9.93 5.16
N GLN A 75 8.27 -10.30 5.37
CA GLN A 75 9.00 -11.27 4.55
C GLN A 75 9.01 -10.87 3.08
N VAL A 76 9.27 -9.59 2.83
CA VAL A 76 9.28 -9.05 1.47
C VAL A 76 10.57 -9.49 0.79
N SER A 77 10.47 -10.42 -0.16
CA SER A 77 11.62 -10.92 -0.91
C SER A 77 11.60 -10.45 -2.37
N SER A 78 10.44 -10.04 -2.87
CA SER A 78 10.29 -9.54 -4.24
C SER A 78 9.38 -8.34 -4.21
N ILE A 79 9.68 -7.34 -5.04
CA ILE A 79 8.91 -6.12 -5.12
C ILE A 79 8.48 -5.83 -6.55
N PRO A 80 7.35 -5.15 -6.75
CA PRO A 80 6.47 -4.63 -5.73
C PRO A 80 5.72 -5.75 -5.01
N MET A 81 5.46 -5.57 -3.72
CA MET A 81 4.62 -6.48 -2.98
C MET A 81 3.49 -5.69 -2.36
N LEU A 82 2.26 -6.12 -2.62
CA LEU A 82 1.07 -5.49 -2.08
C LEU A 82 0.53 -6.33 -0.93
N VAL A 83 0.18 -5.67 0.16
CA VAL A 83 -0.43 -6.32 1.32
C VAL A 83 -1.68 -5.55 1.68
N VAL A 84 -2.81 -6.23 1.74
CA VAL A 84 -4.07 -5.62 2.16
C VAL A 84 -4.30 -5.92 3.62
N PHE A 85 -4.54 -4.87 4.40
CA PHE A 85 -4.87 -4.98 5.82
C PHE A 85 -6.34 -4.65 6.02
N LYS A 86 -6.99 -5.43 6.88
CA LYS A 86 -8.35 -5.18 7.30
C LYS A 86 -8.42 -5.39 8.81
N ASP A 87 -8.85 -4.35 9.53
CA ASP A 87 -8.95 -4.40 10.99
C ASP A 87 -7.64 -4.84 11.65
N GLY A 88 -6.53 -4.34 11.14
CA GLY A 88 -5.20 -4.60 11.69
C GLY A 88 -4.60 -5.95 11.32
N LYS A 89 -5.23 -6.68 10.42
CA LYS A 89 -4.78 -8.03 10.03
C LYS A 89 -4.55 -8.10 8.54
N VAL A 90 -3.60 -8.94 8.13
CA VAL A 90 -3.35 -9.19 6.71
C VAL A 90 -4.52 -9.96 6.13
N ALA A 91 -5.16 -9.37 5.12
CA ALA A 91 -6.29 -9.98 4.44
C ALA A 91 -5.90 -10.57 3.09
N ALA A 92 -4.88 -10.02 2.42
CA ALA A 92 -4.45 -10.50 1.12
C ALA A 92 -3.03 -10.03 0.82
N LYS A 93 -2.34 -10.75 -0.04
CA LYS A 93 -0.99 -10.38 -0.52
C LYS A 93 -0.90 -10.63 -2.02
N SER A 94 -0.04 -9.86 -2.68
CA SER A 94 0.21 -10.03 -4.11
C SER A 94 1.62 -9.56 -4.42
N VAL A 95 2.35 -10.28 -5.26
CA VAL A 95 3.71 -9.93 -5.67
C VAL A 95 3.71 -9.59 -7.15
N GLY A 96 4.39 -8.49 -7.51
CA GLY A 96 4.53 -8.06 -8.88
C GLY A 96 3.48 -7.05 -9.30
N TYR A 97 3.65 -6.55 -10.52
CA TYR A 97 2.71 -5.60 -11.10
C TYR A 97 1.34 -6.24 -11.32
N ARG A 98 0.28 -5.47 -11.04
CA ARG A 98 -1.08 -5.90 -11.37
C ARG A 98 -1.86 -4.73 -11.91
N PRO A 99 -2.78 -4.98 -12.86
CA PRO A 99 -3.68 -3.94 -13.37
C PRO A 99 -4.62 -3.44 -12.26
N LYS A 100 -5.12 -2.22 -12.44
CA LYS A 100 -5.98 -1.56 -11.46
C LYS A 100 -7.19 -2.42 -11.08
N ALA A 101 -7.84 -3.05 -12.06
CA ALA A 101 -9.03 -3.84 -11.80
C ALA A 101 -8.74 -5.02 -10.86
N GLU A 102 -7.56 -5.66 -11.00
CA GLU A 102 -7.22 -6.78 -10.14
C GLU A 102 -6.94 -6.33 -8.72
N ILE A 103 -6.29 -5.18 -8.57
CA ILE A 103 -6.04 -4.63 -7.23
C ILE A 103 -7.34 -4.21 -6.58
N ALA A 104 -8.23 -3.59 -7.34
CA ALA A 104 -9.55 -3.22 -6.84
C ALA A 104 -10.32 -4.44 -6.35
N ALA A 105 -10.22 -5.56 -7.07
CA ALA A 105 -10.87 -6.80 -6.67
C ALA A 105 -10.28 -7.34 -5.36
N MET A 106 -8.96 -7.26 -5.18
CA MET A 106 -8.34 -7.63 -3.91
C MET A 106 -8.90 -6.82 -2.75
N MET A 107 -9.08 -5.51 -2.96
CA MET A 107 -9.62 -4.63 -1.93
C MET A 107 -11.07 -4.95 -1.61
N GLU A 108 -11.88 -5.25 -2.65
CA GLU A 108 -13.28 -5.63 -2.44
C GLU A 108 -13.40 -6.92 -1.64
N ASP A 109 -12.55 -7.90 -1.95
CA ASP A 109 -12.58 -9.18 -1.24
C ASP A 109 -12.19 -9.01 0.23
N ALA A 110 -11.44 -7.97 0.56
CA ALA A 110 -10.98 -7.73 1.92
C ALA A 110 -11.98 -6.93 2.76
N ARG A 111 -13.03 -6.41 2.15
CA ARG A 111 -14.02 -5.59 2.87
C ARG A 111 -14.82 -6.38 3.89
#